data_efcc29ade7d4149c86c6eada27d5c6d7
#
_entry.id   efcc29ade7d4149c86c6eada27d5c6d7
#
_cell.length_a   1.000
_cell.length_b   1.000
_cell.length_c   1.000
_cell.angle_alpha   90.00
_cell.angle_beta   90.00
_cell.angle_gamma   90.00
#
_symmetry.space_group_name_H-M   'P 1'
#
loop_
_entity.id
_entity.type
_entity.pdbx_description
1 polymer ?
#
loop_
_entity_poly.entity_id
_entity_poly.type
_entity_poly.pdbx_seq_one_letter_code
_entity_poly.pdbx_strand_id
1 'polypeptide(L)'
;LEVQANGSEGEVGRRQSTLDNHAAILRDLERQHREAGGDQIEQWETEKSGLEGQRTDRLRKRGQAEEACKKLGWSLPDSPQVFAELLGNARQEVENWEQRSNANREEQFRLAGEKRDAEAAFSQALKEVQALQRQPSNIPADMLEMRRNIAAAIGISESALPFVGELIEVKPDEAEWQGAIERVLHGFALSLLVDERQYSALANHINTTHLGQRLVYYRTGRPETWQAKPIGANSLVLKLNVKDGTYADWLQAELRQRFDYACVDSIQSFRSADRAITREGQVKHSKTRHEKDDRRSVGDRRNWVLGFDNREKLGLFQAQAQEHADAVARLAGEIDKLSEQDKNRAARAMQC
;
A
#
# COMPACT_ATOMS: atom_id res chain seq x y z
N LEU A 1 75.67 -30.63 72.79
CA LEU A 1 75.32 -30.08 71.49
C LEU A 1 76.17 -30.71 70.39
N GLU A 2 77.51 -30.88 70.52
CA GLU A 2 78.40 -31.47 69.46
C GLU A 2 78.10 -32.96 69.16
N VAL A 3 77.67 -33.77 70.13
CA VAL A 3 77.30 -35.19 69.91
C VAL A 3 75.98 -35.32 69.12
N GLN A 4 75.06 -34.40 69.26
CA GLN A 4 73.83 -34.39 68.49
C GLN A 4 74.03 -33.86 67.03
N ALA A 5 74.96 -32.97 66.83
CA ALA A 5 75.32 -32.44 65.51
C ALA A 5 75.99 -33.51 64.66
N ASN A 6 76.99 -34.28 65.24
CA ASN A 6 77.63 -35.36 64.57
C ASN A 6 76.70 -36.59 64.26
N GLY A 7 75.68 -36.80 65.08
CA GLY A 7 74.66 -37.81 64.85
C GLY A 7 73.74 -37.44 63.65
N SER A 8 73.40 -36.19 63.54
CA SER A 8 72.54 -35.68 62.42
C SER A 8 73.26 -35.57 61.08
N GLU A 9 74.56 -35.25 61.07
CA GLU A 9 75.44 -35.30 59.88
C GLU A 9 75.59 -36.72 59.34
N GLY A 10 75.79 -37.70 60.23
CA GLY A 10 75.89 -39.10 59.87
C GLY A 10 74.55 -39.64 59.31
N GLU A 11 73.41 -39.17 59.77
CA GLU A 11 72.09 -39.56 59.24
C GLU A 11 71.79 -38.87 57.88
N VAL A 12 72.14 -37.60 57.69
CA VAL A 12 72.09 -36.92 56.37
C VAL A 12 72.97 -37.63 55.37
N GLY A 13 74.23 -37.99 55.74
CA GLY A 13 75.10 -38.68 54.83
C GLY A 13 74.53 -40.05 54.41
N ARG A 14 73.93 -40.83 55.32
CA ARG A 14 73.30 -42.12 55.00
C ARG A 14 72.06 -41.95 54.09
N ARG A 15 71.24 -40.96 54.32
CA ARG A 15 70.05 -40.60 53.45
C ARG A 15 70.50 -40.14 52.07
N GLN A 16 71.58 -39.34 52.02
CA GLN A 16 72.13 -38.92 50.75
C GLN A 16 72.69 -40.11 49.93
N SER A 17 73.42 -40.99 50.56
CA SER A 17 73.90 -42.22 49.89
C SER A 17 72.80 -43.15 49.40
N THR A 18 71.67 -43.21 50.16
CA THR A 18 70.48 -43.94 49.75
C THR A 18 69.80 -43.30 48.56
N LEU A 19 69.70 -41.98 48.54
CA LEU A 19 69.18 -41.24 47.41
C LEU A 19 69.99 -41.42 46.13
N ASP A 20 71.31 -41.32 46.27
CA ASP A 20 72.26 -41.54 45.14
C ASP A 20 72.15 -42.95 44.58
N ASN A 21 71.99 -43.97 45.44
CA ASN A 21 71.76 -45.39 45.02
C ASN A 21 70.42 -45.51 44.29
N HIS A 22 69.31 -44.91 44.80
CA HIS A 22 68.04 -44.97 44.15
C HIS A 22 68.08 -44.26 42.79
N ALA A 23 68.78 -43.14 42.70
CA ALA A 23 68.95 -42.39 41.47
C ALA A 23 69.79 -43.23 40.41
N ALA A 24 70.77 -43.96 40.90
CA ALA A 24 71.52 -44.92 40.01
C ALA A 24 70.65 -46.04 39.48
N ILE A 25 69.84 -46.64 40.37
CA ILE A 25 68.91 -47.73 40.01
C ILE A 25 67.85 -47.20 39.04
N LEU A 26 67.29 -46.00 39.27
CA LEU A 26 66.33 -45.34 38.34
C LEU A 26 66.95 -45.16 36.96
N ARG A 27 68.16 -44.60 36.86
CA ARG A 27 68.83 -44.44 35.56
C ARG A 27 69.07 -45.74 34.82
N ASP A 28 69.43 -46.84 35.56
CA ASP A 28 69.57 -48.14 34.97
C ASP A 28 68.25 -48.74 34.47
N LEU A 29 67.17 -48.56 35.24
CA LEU A 29 65.83 -48.99 34.85
C LEU A 29 65.32 -48.19 33.66
N GLU A 30 65.54 -46.86 33.62
CA GLU A 30 65.23 -46.03 32.48
C GLU A 30 65.99 -46.45 31.24
N ARG A 31 67.30 -46.85 31.40
CA ARG A 31 68.10 -47.37 30.27
C ARG A 31 67.52 -48.68 29.79
N GLN A 32 67.21 -49.61 30.69
CA GLN A 32 66.66 -50.95 30.36
C GLN A 32 65.24 -50.78 29.69
N HIS A 33 64.43 -49.84 30.17
CA HIS A 33 63.14 -49.51 29.59
C HIS A 33 63.27 -48.99 28.14
N ARG A 34 64.25 -48.11 27.87
CA ARG A 34 64.52 -47.65 26.50
C ARG A 34 65.06 -48.79 25.60
N GLU A 35 66.00 -49.61 26.12
CA GLU A 35 66.61 -50.74 25.38
C GLU A 35 65.51 -51.82 25.06
N ALA A 36 64.50 -51.95 25.89
CA ALA A 36 63.35 -52.81 25.67
C ALA A 36 62.26 -52.20 24.76
N GLY A 37 62.50 -51.02 24.25
CA GLY A 37 61.55 -50.33 23.35
C GLY A 37 60.44 -49.55 24.04
N GLY A 38 60.59 -49.24 25.34
CA GLY A 38 59.56 -48.46 26.10
C GLY A 38 59.25 -47.12 25.54
N ASP A 39 60.26 -46.37 25.06
CA ASP A 39 60.06 -45.08 24.41
C ASP A 39 59.21 -45.22 23.13
N GLN A 40 59.37 -46.34 22.40
CA GLN A 40 58.53 -46.58 21.21
C GLN A 40 57.09 -46.93 21.59
N ILE A 41 56.87 -47.60 22.68
CA ILE A 41 55.55 -47.93 23.19
C ILE A 41 54.81 -46.68 23.62
N GLU A 42 55.44 -45.76 24.35
CA GLU A 42 54.86 -44.45 24.74
C GLU A 42 54.53 -43.58 23.50
N GLN A 43 55.42 -43.58 22.48
CA GLN A 43 55.13 -42.92 21.22
C GLN A 43 53.87 -43.48 20.54
N TRP A 44 53.78 -44.80 20.43
CA TRP A 44 52.66 -45.48 19.83
C TRP A 44 51.38 -45.31 20.65
N GLU A 45 51.41 -45.27 21.97
CA GLU A 45 50.24 -44.96 22.83
C GLU A 45 49.76 -43.51 22.63
N THR A 46 50.70 -42.58 22.52
CA THR A 46 50.39 -41.17 22.21
C THR A 46 49.77 -41.04 20.84
N GLU A 47 50.35 -41.69 19.82
CA GLU A 47 49.80 -41.67 18.45
C GLU A 47 48.43 -42.35 18.40
N LYS A 48 48.27 -43.52 19.06
CA LYS A 48 46.98 -44.18 19.17
C LYS A 48 45.92 -43.31 19.81
N SER A 49 46.24 -42.66 20.94
CA SER A 49 45.32 -41.74 21.61
C SER A 49 44.93 -40.57 20.69
N GLY A 50 45.89 -39.99 19.96
CA GLY A 50 45.65 -38.97 18.95
C GLY A 50 44.72 -39.41 17.81
N LEU A 51 44.95 -40.64 17.31
CA LEU A 51 44.11 -41.24 16.26
C LEU A 51 42.71 -41.59 16.77
N GLU A 52 42.58 -42.07 18.00
CA GLU A 52 41.29 -42.34 18.64
C GLU A 52 40.49 -41.02 18.82
N GLY A 53 41.14 -39.91 19.22
CA GLY A 53 40.55 -38.57 19.27
C GLY A 53 40.06 -38.12 17.90
N GLN A 54 40.90 -38.26 16.86
CA GLN A 54 40.53 -37.93 15.48
C GLN A 54 39.36 -38.79 14.99
N ARG A 55 39.36 -40.06 15.27
CA ARG A 55 38.26 -40.98 14.92
C ARG A 55 36.96 -40.55 15.57
N THR A 56 36.97 -40.21 16.84
CA THR A 56 35.81 -39.75 17.58
C THR A 56 35.24 -38.45 16.99
N ASP A 57 36.11 -37.48 16.68
CA ASP A 57 35.69 -36.23 16.06
C ASP A 57 35.10 -36.45 14.66
N ARG A 58 35.71 -37.31 13.85
CA ARG A 58 35.18 -37.68 12.52
C ARG A 58 33.82 -38.37 12.61
N LEU A 59 33.61 -39.27 13.56
CA LEU A 59 32.32 -39.93 13.78
C LEU A 59 31.24 -38.93 14.21
N ARG A 60 31.58 -37.99 15.08
CA ARG A 60 30.69 -36.94 15.50
C ARG A 60 30.28 -36.05 14.29
N LYS A 61 31.25 -35.62 13.46
CA LYS A 61 31.00 -34.85 12.24
C LYS A 61 30.16 -35.62 11.23
N ARG A 62 30.42 -36.91 11.04
CA ARG A 62 29.60 -37.78 10.19
C ARG A 62 28.16 -37.84 10.69
N GLY A 63 27.93 -38.04 11.98
CA GLY A 63 26.59 -38.06 12.56
C GLY A 63 25.82 -36.75 12.36
N GLN A 64 26.50 -35.61 12.49
CA GLN A 64 25.90 -34.29 12.19
C GLN A 64 25.52 -34.16 10.71
N ALA A 65 26.39 -34.61 9.79
CA ALA A 65 26.09 -34.58 8.36
C ALA A 65 24.96 -35.56 7.99
N GLU A 66 24.88 -36.74 8.60
CA GLU A 66 23.79 -37.70 8.41
C GLU A 66 22.45 -37.10 8.86
N GLU A 67 22.42 -36.42 9.99
CA GLU A 67 21.22 -35.75 10.49
C GLU A 67 20.76 -34.61 9.59
N ALA A 68 21.70 -33.78 9.10
CA ALA A 68 21.42 -32.71 8.15
C ALA A 68 20.87 -33.26 6.83
N CYS A 69 21.52 -34.27 6.25
CA CYS A 69 21.04 -34.96 5.05
C CYS A 69 19.64 -35.54 5.24
N LYS A 70 19.36 -36.19 6.37
CA LYS A 70 18.03 -36.73 6.68
C LYS A 70 16.94 -35.66 6.70
N LYS A 71 17.22 -34.48 7.29
CA LYS A 71 16.29 -33.35 7.30
C LYS A 71 15.99 -32.82 5.90
N LEU A 72 16.98 -32.88 4.99
CA LEU A 72 16.84 -32.46 3.59
C LEU A 72 16.22 -33.54 2.69
N GLY A 73 16.00 -34.77 3.23
CA GLY A 73 15.59 -35.94 2.44
C GLY A 73 16.70 -36.50 1.57
N TRP A 74 17.96 -36.21 1.91
CA TRP A 74 19.15 -36.70 1.21
C TRP A 74 19.77 -37.88 1.97
N SER A 75 20.58 -38.69 1.27
CA SER A 75 21.36 -39.73 1.87
C SER A 75 22.84 -39.33 1.91
N LEU A 76 23.53 -39.54 3.06
CA LEU A 76 24.95 -39.29 3.14
C LEU A 76 25.69 -40.37 2.36
N PRO A 77 26.49 -40.04 1.33
CA PRO A 77 27.22 -41.02 0.55
C PRO A 77 28.48 -41.50 1.26
N ASP A 78 28.90 -42.72 0.95
CA ASP A 78 30.15 -43.32 1.48
C ASP A 78 31.36 -42.96 0.59
N SER A 79 31.15 -42.51 -0.66
CA SER A 79 32.24 -42.16 -1.58
C SER A 79 32.61 -40.68 -1.45
N PRO A 80 33.94 -40.34 -1.36
CA PRO A 80 34.39 -38.94 -1.33
C PRO A 80 33.96 -38.12 -2.54
N GLN A 81 33.92 -38.73 -3.73
CA GLN A 81 33.49 -38.03 -4.95
C GLN A 81 32.03 -37.65 -4.88
N VAL A 82 31.15 -38.61 -4.52
CA VAL A 82 29.71 -38.35 -4.38
C VAL A 82 29.43 -37.40 -3.21
N PHE A 83 30.25 -37.39 -2.17
CA PHE A 83 30.17 -36.40 -1.09
C PHE A 83 30.52 -34.98 -1.58
N ALA A 84 31.50 -34.83 -2.44
CA ALA A 84 31.87 -33.56 -3.04
C ALA A 84 30.73 -33.04 -3.93
N GLU A 85 30.05 -33.89 -4.70
CA GLU A 85 28.84 -33.55 -5.47
C GLU A 85 27.70 -33.09 -4.56
N LEU A 86 27.48 -33.80 -3.44
CA LEU A 86 26.47 -33.43 -2.44
C LEU A 86 26.71 -32.02 -1.88
N LEU A 87 27.97 -31.70 -1.54
CA LEU A 87 28.37 -30.35 -1.10
C LEU A 87 28.17 -29.30 -2.19
N GLY A 88 28.43 -29.65 -3.45
CA GLY A 88 28.13 -28.78 -4.60
C GLY A 88 26.65 -28.48 -4.69
N ASN A 89 25.81 -29.51 -4.58
CA ASN A 89 24.35 -29.35 -4.60
C ASN A 89 23.85 -28.52 -3.40
N ALA A 90 24.39 -28.72 -2.20
CA ALA A 90 24.05 -27.93 -1.02
C ALA A 90 24.39 -26.44 -1.22
N ARG A 91 25.57 -26.12 -1.75
CA ARG A 91 25.96 -24.73 -2.07
C ARG A 91 25.02 -24.10 -3.11
N GLN A 92 24.66 -24.86 -4.13
CA GLN A 92 23.75 -24.41 -5.16
C GLN A 92 22.33 -24.16 -4.62
N GLU A 93 21.84 -24.97 -3.68
CA GLU A 93 20.55 -24.72 -3.00
C GLU A 93 20.58 -23.41 -2.19
N VAL A 94 21.67 -23.13 -1.47
CA VAL A 94 21.84 -21.87 -0.72
C VAL A 94 21.87 -20.68 -1.69
N GLU A 95 22.64 -20.74 -2.76
CA GLU A 95 22.72 -19.67 -3.77
C GLU A 95 21.37 -19.44 -4.46
N ASN A 96 20.68 -20.51 -4.84
CA ASN A 96 19.34 -20.47 -5.40
C ASN A 96 18.32 -19.84 -4.43
N TRP A 97 18.47 -20.14 -3.12
CA TRP A 97 17.62 -19.50 -2.12
C TRP A 97 17.89 -18.00 -2.03
N GLU A 98 19.14 -17.55 -1.99
CA GLU A 98 19.50 -16.14 -1.92
C GLU A 98 18.93 -15.35 -3.11
N GLN A 99 19.11 -15.89 -4.33
CA GLN A 99 18.59 -15.26 -5.55
C GLN A 99 17.06 -15.16 -5.52
N ARG A 100 16.37 -16.23 -5.14
CA ARG A 100 14.91 -16.27 -5.04
C ARG A 100 14.37 -15.41 -3.89
N SER A 101 15.09 -15.35 -2.77
CA SER A 101 14.71 -14.47 -1.65
C SER A 101 14.80 -13.00 -2.03
N ASN A 102 15.83 -12.60 -2.78
CA ASN A 102 15.94 -11.24 -3.30
C ASN A 102 14.80 -10.92 -4.27
N ALA A 103 14.51 -11.80 -5.24
CA ALA A 103 13.39 -11.63 -6.16
C ALA A 103 12.04 -11.57 -5.43
N ASN A 104 11.84 -12.42 -4.40
CA ASN A 104 10.63 -12.37 -3.58
C ASN A 104 10.48 -11.05 -2.82
N ARG A 105 11.59 -10.48 -2.30
CA ARG A 105 11.55 -9.17 -1.64
C ARG A 105 11.15 -8.05 -2.59
N GLU A 106 11.72 -8.02 -3.79
CA GLU A 106 11.36 -7.04 -4.82
C GLU A 106 9.87 -7.13 -5.15
N GLU A 107 9.37 -8.36 -5.34
CA GLU A 107 7.95 -8.60 -5.61
C GLU A 107 7.05 -8.22 -4.42
N GLN A 108 7.45 -8.51 -3.19
CA GLN A 108 6.73 -8.06 -2.00
C GLN A 108 6.67 -6.53 -1.89
N PHE A 109 7.76 -5.82 -2.24
CA PHE A 109 7.75 -4.35 -2.28
C PHE A 109 6.79 -3.81 -3.33
N ARG A 110 6.76 -4.42 -4.52
CA ARG A 110 5.84 -4.06 -5.60
C ARG A 110 4.39 -4.25 -5.15
N LEU A 111 4.06 -5.45 -4.67
CA LEU A 111 2.71 -5.78 -4.17
C LEU A 111 2.28 -4.92 -2.98
N ALA A 112 3.20 -4.59 -2.07
CA ALA A 112 2.92 -3.68 -0.95
C ALA A 112 2.63 -2.25 -1.42
N GLY A 113 3.25 -1.81 -2.52
CA GLY A 113 2.92 -0.56 -3.19
C GLY A 113 1.50 -0.58 -3.75
N GLU A 114 1.18 -1.58 -4.57
CA GLU A 114 -0.16 -1.77 -5.15
C GLU A 114 -1.25 -1.91 -4.08
N LYS A 115 -0.96 -2.62 -2.98
CA LYS A 115 -1.89 -2.75 -1.85
C LYS A 115 -2.17 -1.39 -1.21
N ARG A 116 -1.16 -0.54 -0.99
CA ARG A 116 -1.38 0.81 -0.46
C ARG A 116 -2.25 1.67 -1.38
N ASP A 117 -2.03 1.57 -2.69
CA ASP A 117 -2.84 2.31 -3.65
C ASP A 117 -4.30 1.83 -3.64
N ALA A 118 -4.51 0.51 -3.56
CA ALA A 118 -5.84 -0.09 -3.41
C ALA A 118 -6.51 0.30 -2.08
N GLU A 119 -5.79 0.34 -0.97
CA GLU A 119 -6.29 0.80 0.34
C GLU A 119 -6.70 2.28 0.31
N ALA A 120 -5.92 3.12 -0.35
CA ALA A 120 -6.26 4.53 -0.53
C ALA A 120 -7.52 4.69 -1.39
N ALA A 121 -7.64 3.95 -2.49
CA ALA A 121 -8.81 3.94 -3.35
C ALA A 121 -10.05 3.41 -2.62
N PHE A 122 -9.92 2.34 -1.83
CA PHE A 122 -10.99 1.83 -0.96
C PHE A 122 -11.46 2.87 0.05
N SER A 123 -10.52 3.51 0.74
CA SER A 123 -10.83 4.57 1.72
C SER A 123 -11.59 5.74 1.09
N GLN A 124 -11.18 6.15 -0.11
CA GLN A 124 -11.86 7.21 -0.85
C GLN A 124 -13.27 6.79 -1.27
N ALA A 125 -13.44 5.59 -1.83
CA ALA A 125 -14.76 5.07 -2.21
C ALA A 125 -15.70 4.96 -1.00
N LEU A 126 -15.17 4.49 0.15
CA LEU A 126 -15.94 4.40 1.40
C LEU A 126 -16.37 5.77 1.92
N LYS A 127 -15.52 6.79 1.81
CA LYS A 127 -15.85 8.19 2.16
C LYS A 127 -17.02 8.70 1.32
N GLU A 128 -17.04 8.42 0.01
CA GLU A 128 -18.14 8.77 -0.88
C GLU A 128 -19.43 8.03 -0.50
N VAL A 129 -19.34 6.72 -0.24
CA VAL A 129 -20.51 5.93 0.22
C VAL A 129 -21.12 6.53 1.49
N GLN A 130 -20.28 6.86 2.49
CA GLN A 130 -20.76 7.45 3.74
C GLN A 130 -21.41 8.82 3.54
N ALA A 131 -20.84 9.66 2.65
CA ALA A 131 -21.42 10.95 2.33
C ALA A 131 -22.78 10.82 1.63
N LEU A 132 -22.87 9.94 0.62
CA LEU A 132 -24.09 9.66 -0.12
C LEU A 132 -25.19 9.02 0.77
N GLN A 133 -24.82 8.25 1.78
CA GLN A 133 -25.78 7.69 2.77
C GLN A 133 -26.32 8.76 3.73
N ARG A 134 -25.52 9.77 4.06
CA ARG A 134 -25.94 10.84 4.99
C ARG A 134 -26.90 11.83 4.36
N GLN A 135 -26.73 12.12 3.08
CA GLN A 135 -27.52 13.13 2.37
C GLN A 135 -27.85 12.64 0.96
N PRO A 136 -29.08 12.86 0.49
CA PRO A 136 -29.50 12.56 -0.89
C PRO A 136 -28.91 13.61 -1.85
N SER A 137 -27.59 13.61 -2.04
CA SER A 137 -26.86 14.58 -2.87
C SER A 137 -25.82 13.85 -3.71
N ASN A 138 -25.67 14.26 -4.98
CA ASN A 138 -24.65 13.76 -5.89
C ASN A 138 -23.33 14.54 -5.79
N ILE A 139 -23.25 15.53 -4.92
CA ILE A 139 -22.06 16.35 -4.69
C ILE A 139 -20.95 15.53 -4.02
N PRO A 140 -19.67 15.66 -4.44
CA PRO A 140 -18.56 14.95 -3.85
C PRO A 140 -18.43 15.14 -2.34
N ALA A 141 -17.95 14.12 -1.64
CA ALA A 141 -17.88 14.07 -0.17
C ALA A 141 -17.05 15.21 0.44
N ASP A 142 -15.93 15.56 -0.20
CA ASP A 142 -15.06 16.66 0.24
C ASP A 142 -15.73 18.03 0.11
N MET A 143 -16.53 18.26 -0.93
CA MET A 143 -17.34 19.47 -1.10
C MET A 143 -18.46 19.55 -0.04
N LEU A 144 -19.11 18.42 0.27
CA LEU A 144 -20.12 18.36 1.33
C LEU A 144 -19.51 18.62 2.71
N GLU A 145 -18.33 18.09 2.98
CA GLU A 145 -17.57 18.34 4.21
C GLU A 145 -17.18 19.82 4.34
N MET A 146 -16.68 20.43 3.25
CA MET A 146 -16.37 21.86 3.20
C MET A 146 -17.61 22.70 3.51
N ARG A 147 -18.77 22.41 2.86
CA ARG A 147 -20.05 23.10 3.16
C ARG A 147 -20.42 23.01 4.63
N ARG A 148 -20.31 21.81 5.22
CA ARG A 148 -20.61 21.57 6.65
C ARG A 148 -19.75 22.44 7.55
N ASN A 149 -18.44 22.48 7.28
CA ASN A 149 -17.49 23.25 8.06
C ASN A 149 -17.78 24.77 7.96
N ILE A 150 -18.09 25.25 6.77
CA ILE A 150 -18.48 26.65 6.53
C ILE A 150 -19.79 26.98 7.25
N ALA A 151 -20.83 26.16 7.08
CA ALA A 151 -22.13 26.37 7.72
C ALA A 151 -22.03 26.41 9.25
N ALA A 152 -21.27 25.48 9.84
CA ALA A 152 -21.00 25.43 11.27
C ALA A 152 -20.24 26.70 11.76
N ALA A 153 -19.24 27.16 11.00
CA ALA A 153 -18.44 28.33 11.36
C ALA A 153 -19.24 29.65 11.35
N ILE A 154 -20.21 29.77 10.44
CA ILE A 154 -21.07 30.97 10.36
C ILE A 154 -22.42 30.79 11.08
N GLY A 155 -22.64 29.65 11.75
CA GLY A 155 -23.79 29.39 12.60
C GLY A 155 -25.12 29.20 11.86
N ILE A 156 -25.09 28.58 10.67
CA ILE A 156 -26.30 28.30 9.87
C ILE A 156 -26.45 26.81 9.56
N SER A 157 -27.65 26.42 9.12
CA SER A 157 -27.86 25.05 8.62
C SER A 157 -27.15 24.81 7.28
N GLU A 158 -26.63 23.60 7.04
CA GLU A 158 -26.11 23.18 5.74
C GLU A 158 -27.12 23.37 4.60
N SER A 159 -28.41 23.19 4.88
CA SER A 159 -29.50 23.39 3.91
C SER A 159 -29.69 24.84 3.48
N ALA A 160 -29.14 25.80 4.21
CA ALA A 160 -29.13 27.22 3.82
C ALA A 160 -28.05 27.56 2.79
N LEU A 161 -27.11 26.63 2.53
CA LEU A 161 -26.03 26.73 1.54
C LEU A 161 -26.12 25.58 0.53
N PRO A 162 -27.17 25.44 -0.27
CA PRO A 162 -27.26 24.34 -1.22
C PRO A 162 -26.23 24.52 -2.34
N PHE A 163 -25.72 23.39 -2.88
CA PHE A 163 -25.07 23.39 -4.16
C PHE A 163 -26.09 23.47 -5.29
N VAL A 164 -25.74 24.11 -6.38
CA VAL A 164 -26.61 24.23 -7.57
C VAL A 164 -27.01 22.83 -8.08
N GLY A 165 -26.09 21.85 -8.06
CA GLY A 165 -26.35 20.48 -8.50
C GLY A 165 -27.42 19.72 -7.70
N GLU A 166 -27.69 20.14 -6.47
CA GLU A 166 -28.78 19.58 -5.62
C GLU A 166 -30.16 20.14 -5.97
N LEU A 167 -30.20 21.18 -6.80
CA LEU A 167 -31.41 21.91 -7.19
C LEU A 167 -31.75 21.77 -8.66
N ILE A 168 -30.95 21.06 -9.43
CA ILE A 168 -31.12 20.85 -10.87
C ILE A 168 -30.98 19.36 -11.16
N GLU A 169 -31.86 18.81 -11.99
CA GLU A 169 -31.71 17.48 -12.58
C GLU A 169 -32.01 17.49 -14.08
N VAL A 170 -31.48 16.56 -14.82
CA VAL A 170 -31.86 16.33 -16.21
C VAL A 170 -33.17 15.53 -16.22
N LYS A 171 -34.10 15.94 -17.08
CA LYS A 171 -35.40 15.24 -17.21
C LYS A 171 -35.20 13.78 -17.60
N PRO A 172 -35.98 12.83 -17.05
CA PRO A 172 -35.82 11.41 -17.37
C PRO A 172 -35.96 11.06 -18.86
N ASP A 173 -36.81 11.76 -19.58
CA ASP A 173 -37.02 11.63 -21.03
C ASP A 173 -35.87 12.21 -21.88
N GLU A 174 -34.94 12.93 -21.24
CA GLU A 174 -33.74 13.52 -21.85
C GLU A 174 -32.44 12.90 -21.34
N ALA A 175 -32.49 11.71 -20.74
CA ALA A 175 -31.37 11.02 -20.10
C ALA A 175 -30.16 10.81 -21.06
N GLU A 176 -30.39 10.72 -22.35
CA GLU A 176 -29.34 10.61 -23.35
C GLU A 176 -28.40 11.83 -23.41
N TRP A 177 -28.85 13.00 -22.95
CA TRP A 177 -28.09 14.23 -22.86
C TRP A 177 -27.41 14.42 -21.50
N GLN A 178 -27.70 13.56 -20.53
CA GLN A 178 -27.23 13.72 -19.14
C GLN A 178 -25.73 13.99 -19.07
N GLY A 179 -24.91 13.15 -19.66
CA GLY A 179 -23.45 13.27 -19.56
C GLY A 179 -22.90 14.52 -20.23
N ALA A 180 -23.50 14.96 -21.37
CA ALA A 180 -23.11 16.20 -22.03
C ALA A 180 -23.52 17.45 -21.23
N ILE A 181 -24.70 17.42 -20.65
CA ILE A 181 -25.22 18.50 -19.76
C ILE A 181 -24.37 18.58 -18.49
N GLU A 182 -24.07 17.44 -17.85
CA GLU A 182 -23.16 17.34 -16.69
C GLU A 182 -21.82 18.01 -16.99
N ARG A 183 -21.25 17.79 -18.16
CA ARG A 183 -19.97 18.39 -18.56
C ARG A 183 -20.04 19.92 -18.62
N VAL A 184 -21.10 20.47 -19.22
CA VAL A 184 -21.29 21.92 -19.34
C VAL A 184 -21.59 22.57 -18.00
N LEU A 185 -22.42 21.93 -17.18
CA LEU A 185 -22.89 22.49 -15.91
C LEU A 185 -21.98 22.14 -14.71
N HIS A 186 -21.02 21.23 -14.84
CA HIS A 186 -20.25 20.66 -13.74
C HIS A 186 -19.68 21.73 -12.77
N GLY A 187 -19.00 22.73 -13.31
CA GLY A 187 -18.42 23.80 -12.49
C GLY A 187 -19.48 24.70 -11.84
N PHE A 188 -20.63 24.88 -12.50
CA PHE A 188 -21.75 25.62 -11.95
C PHE A 188 -22.50 24.78 -10.89
N ALA A 189 -22.69 23.50 -11.16
CA ALA A 189 -23.34 22.56 -10.24
C ALA A 189 -22.62 22.44 -8.87
N LEU A 190 -21.28 22.52 -8.88
CA LEU A 190 -20.43 22.51 -7.68
C LEU A 190 -20.31 23.89 -6.99
N SER A 191 -21.14 24.87 -7.36
CA SER A 191 -21.16 26.19 -6.73
C SER A 191 -22.20 26.25 -5.63
N LEU A 192 -21.89 26.93 -4.53
CA LEU A 192 -22.83 27.18 -3.44
C LEU A 192 -23.74 28.37 -3.78
N LEU A 193 -24.98 28.30 -3.37
CA LEU A 193 -25.89 29.43 -3.36
C LEU A 193 -25.96 30.03 -1.96
N VAL A 194 -25.89 31.33 -1.86
CA VAL A 194 -25.97 32.06 -0.60
C VAL A 194 -27.01 33.20 -0.69
N ASP A 195 -27.94 33.18 0.25
CA ASP A 195 -28.91 34.26 0.42
C ASP A 195 -28.21 35.58 0.83
N GLU A 196 -28.82 36.70 0.47
CA GLU A 196 -28.32 38.03 0.79
C GLU A 196 -27.97 38.21 2.27
N ARG A 197 -28.76 37.59 3.18
CA ARG A 197 -28.59 37.71 4.63
C ARG A 197 -27.33 37.01 5.15
N GLN A 198 -26.94 35.90 4.54
CA GLN A 198 -25.75 35.12 4.94
C GLN A 198 -24.49 35.54 4.18
N TYR A 199 -24.61 36.31 3.10
CA TYR A 199 -23.51 36.65 2.20
C TYR A 199 -22.31 37.26 2.92
N SER A 200 -22.55 38.28 3.78
CA SER A 200 -21.45 38.97 4.47
C SER A 200 -20.69 38.05 5.44
N ALA A 201 -21.40 37.20 6.19
CA ALA A 201 -20.80 36.24 7.08
C ALA A 201 -19.98 35.21 6.31
N LEU A 202 -20.54 34.66 5.23
CA LEU A 202 -19.85 33.71 4.35
C LEU A 202 -18.59 34.33 3.73
N ALA A 203 -18.69 35.52 3.13
CA ALA A 203 -17.57 36.18 2.48
C ALA A 203 -16.43 36.49 3.45
N ASN A 204 -16.71 36.95 4.66
CA ASN A 204 -15.72 37.17 5.70
C ASN A 204 -15.02 35.88 6.14
N HIS A 205 -15.78 34.82 6.35
CA HIS A 205 -15.22 33.52 6.74
C HIS A 205 -14.29 32.96 5.66
N ILE A 206 -14.74 32.95 4.40
CA ILE A 206 -13.94 32.43 3.27
C ILE A 206 -12.65 33.25 3.08
N ASN A 207 -12.68 34.56 3.26
CA ASN A 207 -11.53 35.44 3.11
C ASN A 207 -10.42 35.13 4.14
N THR A 208 -10.80 34.67 5.33
CA THR A 208 -9.88 34.44 6.45
C THR A 208 -9.50 32.98 6.63
N THR A 209 -10.12 32.04 5.88
CA THR A 209 -9.98 30.61 6.07
C THR A 209 -9.33 29.94 4.85
N HIS A 210 -8.33 29.11 5.08
CA HIS A 210 -7.76 28.26 4.05
C HIS A 210 -8.66 27.05 3.83
N LEU A 211 -9.35 26.99 2.69
CA LEU A 211 -10.33 25.93 2.39
C LEU A 211 -9.72 24.63 1.84
N GLY A 212 -8.42 24.63 1.47
CA GLY A 212 -7.74 23.47 0.87
C GLY A 212 -8.19 23.08 -0.54
N GLN A 213 -9.25 23.73 -1.07
CA GLN A 213 -9.81 23.47 -2.39
C GLN A 213 -10.51 24.69 -2.97
N ARG A 214 -10.84 24.62 -4.27
CA ARG A 214 -11.54 25.72 -4.95
C ARG A 214 -13.02 25.72 -4.57
N LEU A 215 -13.54 26.87 -4.14
CA LEU A 215 -14.97 27.13 -3.95
C LEU A 215 -15.43 28.27 -4.86
N VAL A 216 -16.58 28.09 -5.51
CA VAL A 216 -17.34 29.12 -6.17
C VAL A 216 -18.66 29.28 -5.44
N TYR A 217 -19.09 30.50 -5.21
CA TYR A 217 -20.41 30.75 -4.61
C TYR A 217 -21.09 31.97 -5.29
N TYR A 218 -22.40 31.89 -5.35
CA TYR A 218 -23.23 32.93 -5.94
C TYR A 218 -24.11 33.55 -4.87
N ARG A 219 -24.04 34.90 -4.79
CA ARG A 219 -24.98 35.69 -4.02
C ARG A 219 -26.29 35.80 -4.81
N THR A 220 -27.36 35.24 -4.28
CA THR A 220 -28.68 35.26 -4.89
C THR A 220 -29.43 36.51 -4.44
N GLY A 221 -29.27 37.59 -5.20
CA GLY A 221 -30.01 38.85 -4.95
C GLY A 221 -31.47 38.77 -5.44
N ARG A 222 -32.21 39.85 -5.28
CA ARG A 222 -33.61 39.96 -5.73
C ARG A 222 -33.70 39.86 -7.26
N PRO A 223 -34.68 39.12 -7.80
CA PRO A 223 -34.83 38.88 -9.23
C PRO A 223 -35.38 40.08 -10.03
N GLU A 224 -35.51 41.24 -9.44
CA GLU A 224 -36.19 42.42 -10.01
C GLU A 224 -35.58 42.96 -11.32
N THR A 225 -34.41 42.50 -11.74
CA THR A 225 -33.72 42.96 -12.95
C THR A 225 -33.64 41.93 -14.07
N TRP A 226 -34.29 40.78 -13.93
CA TRP A 226 -34.06 39.67 -14.85
C TRP A 226 -35.10 39.61 -15.94
N GLN A 227 -34.78 40.17 -17.10
CA GLN A 227 -35.53 39.92 -18.31
C GLN A 227 -35.31 38.49 -18.79
N ALA A 228 -36.36 37.70 -18.85
CA ALA A 228 -36.32 36.36 -19.39
C ALA A 228 -35.91 36.41 -20.86
N LYS A 229 -34.68 36.03 -21.17
CA LYS A 229 -34.27 35.89 -22.57
C LYS A 229 -34.99 34.70 -23.20
N PRO A 230 -35.49 34.85 -24.46
CA PRO A 230 -35.94 33.69 -25.21
C PRO A 230 -34.78 32.71 -25.36
N ILE A 231 -35.06 31.43 -25.19
CA ILE A 231 -34.09 30.34 -25.35
C ILE A 231 -34.42 29.56 -26.63
N GLY A 232 -33.39 28.94 -27.23
CA GLY A 232 -33.54 28.12 -28.44
C GLY A 232 -34.44 26.90 -28.19
N ALA A 233 -35.15 26.45 -29.22
CA ALA A 233 -36.06 25.30 -29.13
C ALA A 233 -35.37 24.01 -28.69
N ASN A 234 -34.06 23.84 -28.99
CA ASN A 234 -33.27 22.70 -28.61
C ASN A 234 -32.29 23.02 -27.48
N SER A 235 -32.58 24.03 -26.66
CA SER A 235 -31.71 24.44 -25.55
C SER A 235 -31.59 23.33 -24.50
N LEU A 236 -30.38 23.13 -23.97
CA LEU A 236 -30.17 22.24 -22.83
C LEU A 236 -31.00 22.66 -21.60
N VAL A 237 -31.34 23.96 -21.48
CA VAL A 237 -32.16 24.46 -20.35
C VAL A 237 -33.57 23.85 -20.36
N LEU A 238 -34.12 23.54 -21.54
CA LEU A 238 -35.41 22.87 -21.66
C LEU A 238 -35.38 21.40 -21.21
N LYS A 239 -34.20 20.83 -21.14
CA LYS A 239 -33.95 19.42 -20.71
C LYS A 239 -33.74 19.29 -19.20
N LEU A 240 -33.87 20.40 -18.46
CA LEU A 240 -33.64 20.46 -17.03
C LEU A 240 -34.96 20.60 -16.25
N ASN A 241 -35.01 19.99 -15.09
CA ASN A 241 -35.91 20.31 -13.99
C ASN A 241 -35.15 21.14 -12.97
N VAL A 242 -35.77 22.21 -12.48
CA VAL A 242 -35.26 22.99 -11.36
C VAL A 242 -36.19 22.73 -10.17
N LYS A 243 -35.58 22.40 -9.02
CA LYS A 243 -36.33 22.11 -7.78
C LYS A 243 -37.04 23.36 -7.28
N ASP A 244 -38.32 23.24 -6.97
CA ASP A 244 -39.10 24.35 -6.39
C ASP A 244 -38.50 24.81 -5.05
N GLY A 245 -38.48 26.10 -4.82
CA GLY A 245 -37.96 26.70 -3.60
C GLY A 245 -37.38 28.09 -3.78
N THR A 246 -36.74 28.59 -2.74
CA THR A 246 -36.20 29.95 -2.63
C THR A 246 -35.27 30.36 -3.79
N TYR A 247 -34.56 29.37 -4.37
CA TYR A 247 -33.54 29.61 -5.41
C TYR A 247 -34.05 29.34 -6.84
N ALA A 248 -35.29 28.86 -7.02
CA ALA A 248 -35.82 28.41 -8.29
C ALA A 248 -35.78 29.50 -9.38
N ASP A 249 -36.33 30.69 -9.08
CA ASP A 249 -36.38 31.80 -10.03
C ASP A 249 -34.97 32.28 -10.42
N TRP A 250 -34.09 32.38 -9.44
CA TRP A 250 -32.68 32.74 -9.68
C TRP A 250 -32.01 31.75 -10.61
N LEU A 251 -32.15 30.45 -10.31
CA LEU A 251 -31.54 29.37 -11.11
C LEU A 251 -32.07 29.34 -12.53
N GLN A 252 -33.38 29.48 -12.71
CA GLN A 252 -33.98 29.53 -14.04
C GLN A 252 -33.44 30.70 -14.88
N ALA A 253 -33.27 31.87 -14.27
CA ALA A 253 -32.72 33.03 -14.96
C ALA A 253 -31.23 32.84 -15.29
N GLU A 254 -30.41 32.39 -14.37
CA GLU A 254 -28.98 32.10 -14.61
C GLU A 254 -28.79 31.04 -15.69
N LEU A 255 -29.59 29.97 -15.68
CA LEU A 255 -29.57 28.93 -16.70
C LEU A 255 -29.88 29.50 -18.09
N ARG A 256 -30.94 30.28 -18.22
CA ARG A 256 -31.35 30.92 -19.48
C ARG A 256 -30.30 31.91 -19.99
N GLN A 257 -29.66 32.65 -19.09
CA GLN A 257 -28.69 33.65 -19.46
C GLN A 257 -27.35 33.06 -19.88
N ARG A 258 -26.88 32.08 -19.16
CA ARG A 258 -25.49 31.56 -19.26
C ARG A 258 -25.39 30.25 -20.01
N PHE A 259 -26.41 29.41 -19.96
CA PHE A 259 -26.34 28.01 -20.41
C PHE A 259 -27.35 27.68 -21.54
N ASP A 260 -27.77 28.65 -22.30
CA ASP A 260 -28.53 28.40 -23.54
C ASP A 260 -27.59 27.83 -24.62
N TYR A 261 -27.38 26.50 -24.56
CA TYR A 261 -26.62 25.72 -25.54
C TYR A 261 -27.59 24.86 -26.35
N ALA A 262 -27.48 24.90 -27.67
CA ALA A 262 -28.25 23.98 -28.51
C ALA A 262 -27.73 22.54 -28.35
N CYS A 263 -28.59 21.60 -28.02
CA CYS A 263 -28.34 20.19 -28.06
C CYS A 263 -28.46 19.70 -29.50
N VAL A 264 -27.38 19.24 -30.13
CA VAL A 264 -27.34 18.91 -31.55
C VAL A 264 -26.76 17.53 -31.82
N ASP A 265 -27.39 16.80 -32.76
CA ASP A 265 -27.02 15.43 -33.11
C ASP A 265 -26.04 15.35 -34.29
N SER A 266 -25.80 16.46 -34.98
CA SER A 266 -24.90 16.47 -36.12
C SER A 266 -23.80 17.52 -36.00
N ILE A 267 -22.65 17.24 -36.56
CA ILE A 267 -21.52 18.16 -36.62
C ILE A 267 -21.82 19.39 -37.48
N GLN A 268 -22.74 19.26 -38.46
CA GLN A 268 -23.17 20.37 -39.28
C GLN A 268 -23.98 21.36 -38.43
N SER A 269 -24.96 20.90 -37.66
CA SER A 269 -25.75 21.70 -36.73
C SER A 269 -24.85 22.31 -35.65
N PHE A 270 -23.84 21.58 -35.16
CA PHE A 270 -22.84 22.07 -34.21
C PHE A 270 -22.06 23.27 -34.78
N ARG A 271 -21.64 23.19 -36.04
CA ARG A 271 -20.91 24.29 -36.71
C ARG A 271 -21.75 25.53 -36.90
N SER A 272 -23.02 25.38 -37.22
CA SER A 272 -23.93 26.51 -37.52
C SER A 272 -24.44 27.22 -36.25
N ALA A 273 -24.58 26.51 -35.13
CA ALA A 273 -25.06 27.11 -33.89
C ALA A 273 -24.04 28.08 -33.27
N ASP A 274 -24.49 29.12 -32.59
CA ASP A 274 -23.62 30.02 -31.84
C ASP A 274 -23.00 29.34 -30.61
N ARG A 275 -23.81 28.58 -29.88
CA ARG A 275 -23.42 27.75 -28.72
C ARG A 275 -24.09 26.39 -28.83
N ALA A 276 -23.34 25.32 -28.67
CA ALA A 276 -23.88 23.98 -28.84
C ALA A 276 -23.15 22.95 -28.01
N ILE A 277 -23.84 21.83 -27.77
CA ILE A 277 -23.26 20.58 -27.23
C ILE A 277 -23.66 19.40 -28.07
N THR A 278 -22.77 18.41 -28.18
CA THR A 278 -23.09 17.08 -28.74
C THR A 278 -23.20 16.05 -27.60
N ARG A 279 -23.85 14.92 -27.86
CA ARG A 279 -23.96 13.80 -26.90
C ARG A 279 -22.60 13.25 -26.50
N GLU A 280 -21.62 13.29 -27.38
CA GLU A 280 -20.24 12.88 -27.13
C GLU A 280 -19.46 13.89 -26.28
N GLY A 281 -20.11 14.99 -25.85
CA GLY A 281 -19.55 15.99 -24.94
C GLY A 281 -18.59 16.98 -25.60
N GLN A 282 -18.71 17.23 -26.92
CA GLN A 282 -18.07 18.37 -27.54
C GLN A 282 -18.91 19.64 -27.25
N VAL A 283 -18.25 20.70 -26.79
CA VAL A 283 -18.89 21.96 -26.37
C VAL A 283 -18.38 23.11 -27.23
N LYS A 284 -19.28 23.89 -27.77
CA LYS A 284 -19.01 25.14 -28.44
C LYS A 284 -19.49 26.31 -27.56
N HIS A 285 -18.57 27.01 -26.94
CA HIS A 285 -18.88 28.12 -26.05
C HIS A 285 -19.14 29.44 -26.81
N SER A 286 -18.51 29.56 -27.97
CA SER A 286 -18.65 30.71 -28.86
C SER A 286 -18.23 30.32 -30.27
N LYS A 287 -18.29 31.26 -31.22
CA LYS A 287 -17.81 31.05 -32.60
C LYS A 287 -16.34 30.62 -32.66
N THR A 288 -15.53 30.99 -31.69
CA THR A 288 -14.08 30.76 -31.67
C THR A 288 -13.62 29.80 -30.59
N ARG A 289 -14.42 29.55 -29.55
CA ARG A 289 -14.03 28.67 -28.44
C ARG A 289 -14.80 27.38 -28.45
N HIS A 290 -14.05 26.28 -28.68
CA HIS A 290 -14.55 24.92 -28.63
C HIS A 290 -13.79 24.13 -27.59
N GLU A 291 -14.44 23.15 -26.99
CA GLU A 291 -13.86 22.32 -25.93
C GLU A 291 -14.27 20.85 -26.10
N LYS A 292 -13.35 19.95 -25.89
CA LYS A 292 -13.58 18.51 -25.77
C LYS A 292 -12.68 18.02 -24.62
N ASP A 293 -13.27 17.59 -23.54
CA ASP A 293 -12.54 17.10 -22.37
C ASP A 293 -12.78 15.60 -22.20
N ASP A 294 -11.84 14.79 -22.62
CA ASP A 294 -11.92 13.32 -22.57
C ASP A 294 -11.14 12.72 -21.38
N ARG A 295 -10.68 13.54 -20.42
CA ARG A 295 -10.07 13.07 -19.17
C ARG A 295 -11.01 12.18 -18.36
N ARG A 296 -12.30 12.39 -18.49
CA ARG A 296 -13.36 11.56 -17.91
C ARG A 296 -14.39 11.23 -18.99
N SER A 297 -14.84 9.97 -19.02
CA SER A 297 -15.89 9.58 -19.93
C SER A 297 -17.19 10.36 -19.68
N VAL A 298 -17.89 10.78 -20.74
CA VAL A 298 -19.20 11.43 -20.65
C VAL A 298 -20.22 10.54 -19.93
N GLY A 299 -20.13 9.22 -20.15
CA GLY A 299 -21.03 8.23 -19.52
C GLY A 299 -20.65 7.80 -18.10
N ASP A 300 -19.55 8.32 -17.52
CA ASP A 300 -19.16 7.94 -16.15
C ASP A 300 -20.03 8.63 -15.10
N ARG A 301 -21.08 7.95 -14.68
CA ARG A 301 -22.08 8.43 -13.73
C ARG A 301 -21.53 8.76 -12.34
N ARG A 302 -20.35 8.24 -11.98
CA ARG A 302 -19.68 8.58 -10.70
C ARG A 302 -19.30 10.06 -10.63
N ASN A 303 -19.07 10.68 -11.78
CA ASN A 303 -18.72 12.09 -11.89
C ASN A 303 -19.92 13.02 -12.04
N TRP A 304 -21.13 12.50 -12.15
CA TRP A 304 -22.33 13.29 -12.26
C TRP A 304 -22.68 13.94 -10.92
N VAL A 305 -23.07 15.19 -10.96
CA VAL A 305 -23.31 16.01 -9.76
C VAL A 305 -24.73 16.62 -9.74
N LEU A 306 -25.46 16.50 -10.84
CA LEU A 306 -26.85 16.93 -10.93
C LEU A 306 -27.80 15.83 -10.43
N GLY A 307 -28.87 16.21 -9.77
CA GLY A 307 -29.93 15.28 -9.39
C GLY A 307 -30.45 15.49 -7.98
N PHE A 308 -31.74 15.15 -7.81
CA PHE A 308 -32.47 15.29 -6.54
C PHE A 308 -32.30 14.07 -5.64
N ASP A 309 -31.80 12.96 -6.15
CA ASP A 309 -31.45 11.77 -5.38
C ASP A 309 -30.10 11.19 -5.87
N ASN A 310 -29.55 10.31 -5.04
CA ASN A 310 -28.21 9.73 -5.25
C ASN A 310 -28.20 8.21 -5.22
N ARG A 311 -29.32 7.54 -5.31
CA ARG A 311 -29.43 6.06 -5.14
C ARG A 311 -28.58 5.31 -6.15
N GLU A 312 -28.59 5.74 -7.41
CA GLU A 312 -27.78 5.13 -8.45
C GLU A 312 -26.28 5.31 -8.18
N LYS A 313 -25.87 6.55 -7.87
CA LYS A 313 -24.48 6.88 -7.56
C LYS A 313 -23.97 6.11 -6.32
N LEU A 314 -24.82 6.01 -5.29
CA LEU A 314 -24.53 5.19 -4.10
C LEU A 314 -24.23 3.74 -4.47
N GLY A 315 -25.07 3.11 -5.32
CA GLY A 315 -24.84 1.75 -5.79
C GLY A 315 -23.50 1.59 -6.54
N LEU A 316 -23.14 2.56 -7.37
CA LEU A 316 -21.87 2.55 -8.09
C LEU A 316 -20.66 2.63 -7.14
N PHE A 317 -20.70 3.52 -6.14
CA PHE A 317 -19.61 3.63 -5.16
C PHE A 317 -19.54 2.46 -4.20
N GLN A 318 -20.66 1.84 -3.86
CA GLN A 318 -20.68 0.59 -3.07
C GLN A 318 -20.00 -0.56 -3.85
N ALA A 319 -20.33 -0.71 -5.14
CA ALA A 319 -19.66 -1.70 -6.00
C ALA A 319 -18.16 -1.43 -6.13
N GLN A 320 -17.77 -0.17 -6.31
CA GLN A 320 -16.37 0.22 -6.39
C GLN A 320 -15.62 -0.03 -5.08
N ALA A 321 -16.22 0.28 -3.93
CA ALA A 321 -15.63 -0.01 -2.63
C ALA A 321 -15.41 -1.51 -2.44
N GLN A 322 -16.39 -2.34 -2.83
CA GLN A 322 -16.24 -3.80 -2.78
C GLN A 322 -15.10 -4.30 -3.67
N GLU A 323 -15.00 -3.81 -4.90
CA GLU A 323 -13.91 -4.16 -5.83
C GLU A 323 -12.53 -3.84 -5.23
N HIS A 324 -12.37 -2.66 -4.63
CA HIS A 324 -11.11 -2.29 -3.99
C HIS A 324 -10.84 -3.11 -2.72
N ALA A 325 -11.85 -3.45 -1.92
CA ALA A 325 -11.71 -4.34 -0.77
C ALA A 325 -11.21 -5.73 -1.18
N ASP A 326 -11.79 -6.28 -2.26
CA ASP A 326 -11.38 -7.57 -2.82
C ASP A 326 -9.95 -7.53 -3.35
N ALA A 327 -9.54 -6.42 -3.99
CA ALA A 327 -8.18 -6.20 -4.44
C ALA A 327 -7.18 -6.16 -3.27
N VAL A 328 -7.50 -5.45 -2.19
CA VAL A 328 -6.68 -5.41 -0.96
C VAL A 328 -6.52 -6.80 -0.35
N ALA A 329 -7.62 -7.56 -0.24
CA ALA A 329 -7.58 -8.91 0.31
C ALA A 329 -6.75 -9.87 -0.56
N ARG A 330 -6.88 -9.80 -1.88
CA ARG A 330 -6.08 -10.58 -2.82
C ARG A 330 -4.59 -10.27 -2.69
N LEU A 331 -4.21 -8.98 -2.74
CA LEU A 331 -2.81 -8.54 -2.64
C LEU A 331 -2.19 -8.93 -1.29
N ALA A 332 -2.94 -8.82 -0.18
CA ALA A 332 -2.50 -9.30 1.12
C ALA A 332 -2.21 -10.81 1.10
N GLY A 333 -3.10 -11.61 0.52
CA GLY A 333 -2.90 -13.06 0.40
C GLY A 333 -1.72 -13.44 -0.49
N GLU A 334 -1.40 -12.66 -1.53
CA GLU A 334 -0.21 -12.87 -2.37
C GLU A 334 1.08 -12.57 -1.59
N ILE A 335 1.12 -11.48 -0.83
CA ILE A 335 2.26 -11.12 0.04
C ILE A 335 2.49 -12.20 1.10
N ASP A 336 1.43 -12.68 1.74
CA ASP A 336 1.52 -13.74 2.76
C ASP A 336 2.07 -15.05 2.18
N LYS A 337 1.61 -15.44 0.98
CA LYS A 337 2.13 -16.63 0.27
C LYS A 337 3.61 -16.50 -0.04
N LEU A 338 4.08 -15.36 -0.54
CA LEU A 338 5.49 -15.11 -0.81
C LEU A 338 6.33 -15.16 0.48
N SER A 339 5.82 -14.56 1.56
CA SER A 339 6.47 -14.59 2.87
C SER A 339 6.62 -16.03 3.41
N GLU A 340 5.56 -16.82 3.31
CA GLU A 340 5.59 -18.23 3.75
C GLU A 340 6.53 -19.08 2.89
N GLN A 341 6.52 -18.87 1.57
CA GLN A 341 7.47 -19.55 0.67
C GLN A 341 8.92 -19.21 1.01
N ASP A 342 9.21 -17.95 1.34
CA ASP A 342 10.56 -17.53 1.69
C ASP A 342 11.02 -18.13 3.02
N LYS A 343 10.15 -18.18 4.05
CA LYS A 343 10.42 -18.86 5.32
C LYS A 343 10.73 -20.34 5.12
N ASN A 344 9.93 -21.04 4.33
CA ASN A 344 10.11 -22.47 4.07
C ASN A 344 11.43 -22.75 3.32
N ARG A 345 11.79 -21.91 2.35
CA ARG A 345 13.08 -21.99 1.63
C ARG A 345 14.27 -21.64 2.53
N ALA A 346 14.13 -20.61 3.36
CA ALA A 346 15.17 -20.24 4.34
C ALA A 346 15.44 -21.37 5.31
N ALA A 347 14.39 -22.01 5.86
CA ALA A 347 14.52 -23.14 6.75
C ALA A 347 15.26 -24.32 6.09
N ARG A 348 15.03 -24.56 4.79
CA ARG A 348 15.73 -25.60 4.02
C ARG A 348 17.19 -25.21 3.76
N ALA A 349 17.46 -23.96 3.35
CA ALA A 349 18.83 -23.50 3.10
C ALA A 349 19.71 -23.51 4.35
N MET A 350 19.16 -23.23 5.55
CA MET A 350 19.87 -23.32 6.82
C MET A 350 20.27 -24.74 7.21
N GLN A 351 19.75 -25.78 6.55
CA GLN A 351 20.09 -27.17 6.78
C GLN A 351 21.15 -27.69 5.79
N CYS A 352 21.42 -26.95 4.71
CA CYS A 352 22.50 -27.19 3.76
C CYS A 352 23.86 -26.75 4.31
#